data_af838c40f3d95182e737ac4d037bee48
#
_entry.id   af838c40f3d95182e737ac4d037bee48
#
_cell.length_a   1.000
_cell.length_b   1.000
_cell.length_c   1.000
_cell.angle_alpha   90.00
_cell.angle_beta   90.00
_cell.angle_gamma   90.00
#
_symmetry.space_group_name_H-M   'P 1'
#
loop_
_entity.id
_entity.type
_entity.pdbx_description
1 polymer ?
#
loop_
_entity_poly.entity_id
_entity_poly.type
_entity_poly.pdbx_seq_one_letter_code
_entity_poly.pdbx_strand_id
1 'polypeptide(L)'
;MNLPQVVLDLARAHGVTDQDTRTTITLTQTGRMQTKPGGRWMDFTARQTFATRACAFDWQARFGPLGAVHVRDALVDGAGVLRVSVLGIITLQRVPPSRELTRGELMRYLAELPWVPQAILHNPHLRWRVIDAATLAVSAGIGDTAAEVTLTLDTHGRVAGMTAPDRSLNGQPTPWVGRFADYRQQDGLWLPFSGEVGWVVDGVEAVYWRGKVTGWGVG
;
A
#
# COMPACT_ATOMS: atom_id res chain seq x y z
N MET A 1 2.40 -24.31 2.12
CA MET A 1 3.73 -23.68 2.43
C MET A 1 3.75 -23.37 3.92
N ASN A 2 4.77 -23.81 4.67
CA ASN A 2 4.89 -23.41 6.06
C ASN A 2 5.48 -22.00 6.11
N LEU A 3 4.71 -21.04 6.64
CA LEU A 3 5.19 -19.68 6.88
C LEU A 3 6.20 -19.68 8.04
N PRO A 4 7.25 -18.82 7.99
CA PRO A 4 8.14 -18.62 9.13
C PRO A 4 7.38 -18.19 10.38
N GLN A 5 7.86 -18.59 11.58
CA GLN A 5 7.19 -18.27 12.85
C GLN A 5 6.97 -16.77 13.03
N VAL A 6 7.96 -15.94 12.70
CA VAL A 6 7.85 -14.46 12.79
C VAL A 6 6.71 -13.90 11.92
N VAL A 7 6.41 -14.51 10.77
CA VAL A 7 5.28 -14.11 9.91
C VAL A 7 3.94 -14.51 10.54
N LEU A 8 3.89 -15.68 11.19
CA LEU A 8 2.70 -16.10 11.96
C LEU A 8 2.47 -15.17 13.15
N ASP A 9 3.55 -14.75 13.81
CA ASP A 9 3.48 -13.82 14.93
C ASP A 9 3.06 -12.41 14.46
N LEU A 10 3.54 -11.95 13.31
CA LEU A 10 3.07 -10.71 12.67
C LEU A 10 1.56 -10.77 12.40
N ALA A 11 1.06 -11.85 11.81
CA ALA A 11 -0.37 -12.00 11.55
C ALA A 11 -1.20 -11.97 12.85
N ARG A 12 -0.74 -12.67 13.90
CA ARG A 12 -1.39 -12.64 15.24
C ARG A 12 -1.36 -11.25 15.87
N ALA A 13 -0.25 -10.51 15.74
CA ALA A 13 -0.11 -9.15 16.24
C ALA A 13 -1.11 -8.18 15.57
N HIS A 14 -1.52 -8.48 14.35
CA HIS A 14 -2.61 -7.81 13.66
C HIS A 14 -4.01 -8.41 13.95
N GLY A 15 -4.11 -9.50 14.72
CA GLY A 15 -5.38 -10.17 15.04
C GLY A 15 -5.91 -11.10 13.96
N VAL A 16 -5.10 -11.44 12.96
CA VAL A 16 -5.51 -12.36 11.87
C VAL A 16 -5.47 -13.80 12.35
N THR A 17 -6.46 -14.58 11.97
CA THR A 17 -6.56 -16.02 12.25
C THR A 17 -6.71 -16.83 10.96
N ASP A 18 -6.43 -18.13 11.03
CA ASP A 18 -6.60 -19.07 9.91
C ASP A 18 -8.06 -19.17 9.44
N GLN A 19 -9.02 -18.80 10.29
CA GLN A 19 -10.45 -18.85 10.01
C GLN A 19 -10.97 -17.56 9.35
N ASP A 20 -10.12 -16.59 9.06
CA ASP A 20 -10.54 -15.34 8.42
C ASP A 20 -10.96 -15.61 6.97
N THR A 21 -12.25 -15.43 6.68
CA THR A 21 -12.84 -15.69 5.36
C THR A 21 -13.01 -14.43 4.51
N ARG A 22 -12.65 -13.26 5.03
CA ARG A 22 -12.76 -11.98 4.32
C ARG A 22 -11.88 -11.99 3.07
N THR A 23 -12.47 -11.80 1.91
CA THR A 23 -11.77 -11.85 0.60
C THR A 23 -11.49 -10.46 0.03
N THR A 24 -12.28 -9.47 0.44
CA THR A 24 -12.15 -8.08 -0.01
C THR A 24 -12.27 -7.15 1.19
N ILE A 25 -11.34 -6.21 1.26
CA ILE A 25 -11.31 -5.15 2.28
C ILE A 25 -11.53 -3.81 1.60
N THR A 26 -12.31 -2.96 2.23
CA THR A 26 -12.51 -1.58 1.80
C THR A 26 -12.06 -0.62 2.88
N LEU A 27 -11.31 0.41 2.49
CA LEU A 27 -11.06 1.56 3.35
C LEU A 27 -11.62 2.85 2.73
N THR A 28 -11.95 3.80 3.60
CA THR A 28 -12.07 5.22 3.25
C THR A 28 -10.95 6.00 3.91
N GLN A 29 -10.47 7.02 3.23
CA GLN A 29 -9.32 7.80 3.67
C GLN A 29 -9.53 9.28 3.39
N THR A 30 -8.94 10.11 4.24
CA THR A 30 -8.68 11.53 3.96
C THR A 30 -7.18 11.77 4.10
N GLY A 31 -6.68 12.78 3.42
CA GLY A 31 -5.26 13.08 3.52
C GLY A 31 -4.81 14.22 2.64
N ARG A 32 -3.51 14.33 2.50
CA ARG A 32 -2.84 15.32 1.65
C ARG A 32 -1.77 14.64 0.81
N MET A 33 -1.63 15.10 -0.42
CA MET A 33 -0.64 14.56 -1.35
C MET A 33 -0.01 15.67 -2.18
N GLN A 34 1.26 15.50 -2.53
CA GLN A 34 1.97 16.29 -3.54
C GLN A 34 2.11 15.45 -4.81
N THR A 35 1.94 16.07 -5.98
CA THR A 35 2.13 15.38 -7.27
C THR A 35 3.60 15.23 -7.66
N LYS A 36 4.48 15.99 -7.02
CA LYS A 36 5.94 15.94 -7.17
C LYS A 36 6.60 16.34 -5.85
N PRO A 37 7.80 15.84 -5.53
CA PRO A 37 8.54 16.27 -4.35
C PRO A 37 8.67 17.79 -4.28
N GLY A 38 8.40 18.37 -3.09
CA GLY A 38 8.42 19.82 -2.86
C GLY A 38 7.27 20.61 -3.50
N GLY A 39 6.31 19.94 -4.13
CA GLY A 39 5.12 20.56 -4.73
C GLY A 39 4.09 21.02 -3.70
N ARG A 40 3.00 21.61 -4.19
CA ARG A 40 1.88 22.03 -3.35
C ARG A 40 1.17 20.81 -2.78
N TRP A 41 0.88 20.84 -1.50
CA TRP A 41 0.00 19.88 -0.85
C TRP A 41 -1.46 20.11 -1.28
N MET A 42 -2.11 19.01 -1.67
CA MET A 42 -3.52 19.00 -2.03
C MET A 42 -4.27 18.01 -1.12
N ASP A 43 -5.38 18.47 -0.57
CA ASP A 43 -6.25 17.60 0.23
C ASP A 43 -6.99 16.62 -0.68
N PHE A 44 -7.21 15.41 -0.18
CA PHE A 44 -7.98 14.38 -0.88
C PHE A 44 -8.94 13.64 0.06
N THR A 45 -9.97 13.06 -0.55
CA THR A 45 -10.74 11.95 0.01
C THR A 45 -10.55 10.75 -0.92
N ALA A 46 -10.49 9.54 -0.36
CA ALA A 46 -10.31 8.35 -1.17
C ALA A 46 -11.11 7.16 -0.63
N ARG A 47 -11.43 6.25 -1.55
CA ARG A 47 -11.88 4.90 -1.26
C ARG A 47 -10.87 3.92 -1.89
N GLN A 48 -10.53 2.88 -1.15
CA GLN A 48 -9.63 1.83 -1.62
C GLN A 48 -10.22 0.46 -1.32
N THR A 49 -10.09 -0.44 -2.26
CA THR A 49 -10.40 -1.86 -2.07
C THR A 49 -9.14 -2.68 -2.22
N PHE A 50 -9.03 -3.77 -1.45
CA PHE A 50 -7.95 -4.75 -1.55
C PHE A 50 -8.51 -6.14 -1.67
N ALA A 51 -7.83 -6.99 -2.44
CA ALA A 51 -8.00 -8.43 -2.36
C ALA A 51 -7.06 -9.01 -1.29
N THR A 52 -7.58 -9.97 -0.51
CA THR A 52 -6.80 -10.64 0.55
C THR A 52 -6.05 -11.87 0.02
N ARG A 53 -6.48 -12.44 -1.11
CA ARG A 53 -5.95 -13.69 -1.69
C ARG A 53 -5.21 -13.51 -2.99
N ALA A 54 -5.11 -12.27 -3.47
CA ALA A 54 -4.37 -11.89 -4.67
C ALA A 54 -3.68 -10.54 -4.43
N CYS A 55 -2.59 -10.26 -5.15
CA CYS A 55 -1.99 -8.94 -5.15
C CYS A 55 -2.81 -8.02 -6.04
N ALA A 56 -3.88 -7.45 -5.50
CA ALA A 56 -4.77 -6.54 -6.21
C ALA A 56 -5.36 -5.48 -5.28
N PHE A 57 -5.46 -4.26 -5.78
CA PHE A 57 -6.14 -3.14 -5.12
C PHE A 57 -6.67 -2.14 -6.15
N ASP A 58 -7.62 -1.31 -5.73
CA ASP A 58 -8.14 -0.17 -6.51
C ASP A 58 -8.32 1.02 -5.56
N TRP A 59 -7.48 2.03 -5.72
CA TRP A 59 -7.54 3.30 -4.98
C TRP A 59 -8.12 4.39 -5.86
N GLN A 60 -9.19 4.99 -5.41
CA GLN A 60 -9.89 6.07 -6.11
C GLN A 60 -9.95 7.30 -5.22
N ALA A 61 -9.29 8.36 -5.62
CA ALA A 61 -9.20 9.60 -4.88
C ALA A 61 -9.83 10.78 -5.62
N ARG A 62 -10.31 11.72 -4.84
CA ARG A 62 -10.86 13.00 -5.31
C ARG A 62 -10.08 14.13 -4.68
N PHE A 63 -9.65 15.08 -5.50
CA PHE A 63 -8.85 16.24 -5.11
C PHE A 63 -9.54 17.54 -5.49
N GLY A 64 -9.16 18.60 -4.77
CA GLY A 64 -9.56 19.97 -5.07
C GLY A 64 -11.00 20.31 -4.65
N PRO A 65 -11.45 21.53 -4.97
CA PRO A 65 -12.80 21.96 -4.66
C PRO A 65 -13.84 21.03 -5.30
N LEU A 66 -14.82 20.62 -4.50
CA LEU A 66 -15.88 19.69 -4.90
C LEU A 66 -15.39 18.32 -5.42
N GLY A 67 -14.10 17.97 -5.18
CA GLY A 67 -13.54 16.70 -5.67
C GLY A 67 -13.46 16.62 -7.19
N ALA A 68 -13.21 17.73 -7.87
CA ALA A 68 -13.28 17.79 -9.33
C ALA A 68 -12.19 16.95 -10.04
N VAL A 69 -11.02 16.76 -9.43
CA VAL A 69 -9.94 15.91 -9.98
C VAL A 69 -10.07 14.51 -9.40
N HIS A 70 -10.22 13.52 -10.27
CA HIS A 70 -10.30 12.12 -9.90
C HIS A 70 -9.01 11.42 -10.31
N VAL A 71 -8.44 10.66 -9.37
CA VAL A 71 -7.28 9.80 -9.61
C VAL A 71 -7.69 8.37 -9.31
N ARG A 72 -7.40 7.46 -10.24
CA ARG A 72 -7.45 6.03 -10.02
C ARG A 72 -6.05 5.47 -10.11
N ASP A 73 -5.63 4.77 -9.07
CA ASP A 73 -4.35 4.10 -8.95
C ASP A 73 -4.60 2.67 -8.47
N ALA A 74 -4.24 1.68 -9.29
CA ALA A 74 -4.72 0.33 -9.06
C ALA A 74 -3.74 -0.73 -9.57
N LEU A 75 -3.84 -1.91 -8.98
CA LEU A 75 -3.28 -3.16 -9.50
C LEU A 75 -4.46 -4.11 -9.73
N VAL A 76 -4.88 -4.28 -10.98
CA VAL A 76 -6.07 -5.04 -11.34
C VAL A 76 -5.73 -5.94 -12.52
N ASP A 77 -6.18 -7.20 -12.49
CA ASP A 77 -5.96 -8.21 -13.53
C ASP A 77 -4.47 -8.37 -13.89
N GLY A 78 -3.60 -8.22 -12.90
CA GLY A 78 -2.16 -8.34 -13.08
C GLY A 78 -1.48 -7.16 -13.78
N ALA A 79 -2.16 -6.02 -13.90
CA ALA A 79 -1.64 -4.82 -14.54
C ALA A 79 -1.78 -3.58 -13.65
N GLY A 80 -0.75 -2.73 -13.63
CA GLY A 80 -0.81 -1.41 -13.01
C GLY A 80 -1.67 -0.45 -13.83
N VAL A 81 -2.48 0.35 -13.16
CA VAL A 81 -3.37 1.36 -13.75
C VAL A 81 -3.19 2.69 -13.04
N LEU A 82 -2.81 3.73 -13.78
CA LEU A 82 -2.80 5.10 -13.27
C LEU A 82 -3.55 6.03 -14.23
N ARG A 83 -4.63 6.64 -13.74
CA ARG A 83 -5.47 7.54 -14.53
C ARG A 83 -5.84 8.78 -13.72
N VAL A 84 -5.72 9.93 -14.33
CA VAL A 84 -6.20 11.23 -13.80
C VAL A 84 -7.28 11.77 -14.73
N SER A 85 -8.42 12.19 -14.16
CA SER A 85 -9.53 12.76 -14.92
C SER A 85 -10.16 13.95 -14.17
N VAL A 86 -10.82 14.83 -14.90
CA VAL A 86 -11.64 15.92 -14.35
C VAL A 86 -13.10 15.56 -14.48
N LEU A 87 -13.87 15.75 -13.39
CA LEU A 87 -15.29 15.40 -13.26
C LEU A 87 -15.58 13.93 -13.62
N GLY A 88 -14.57 13.08 -13.60
CA GLY A 88 -14.72 11.66 -13.99
C GLY A 88 -14.90 11.42 -15.50
N ILE A 89 -15.00 12.48 -16.31
CA ILE A 89 -15.37 12.42 -17.73
C ILE A 89 -14.16 12.74 -18.63
N ILE A 90 -13.45 13.83 -18.34
CA ILE A 90 -12.32 14.28 -19.17
C ILE A 90 -11.03 13.67 -18.63
N THR A 91 -10.43 12.74 -19.37
CA THR A 91 -9.13 12.18 -19.01
C THR A 91 -8.02 13.20 -19.29
N LEU A 92 -7.34 13.66 -18.23
CA LEU A 92 -6.17 14.54 -18.32
C LEU A 92 -4.89 13.75 -18.56
N GLN A 93 -4.77 12.59 -17.90
CA GLN A 93 -3.60 11.73 -18.00
C GLN A 93 -4.02 10.26 -17.87
N ARG A 94 -3.44 9.43 -18.72
CA ARG A 94 -3.48 7.98 -18.63
C ARG A 94 -2.08 7.47 -18.87
N VAL A 95 -1.49 6.85 -17.86
CA VAL A 95 -0.20 6.18 -18.02
C VAL A 95 -0.46 4.87 -18.77
N PRO A 96 0.22 4.62 -19.89
CA PRO A 96 0.10 3.34 -20.58
C PRO A 96 0.50 2.18 -19.66
N PRO A 97 -0.17 1.03 -19.77
CA PRO A 97 0.27 -0.16 -19.04
C PRO A 97 1.74 -0.46 -19.36
N SER A 98 2.53 -0.67 -18.33
CA SER A 98 3.94 -1.00 -18.47
C SER A 98 4.37 -1.92 -17.34
N ARG A 99 5.47 -2.64 -17.55
CA ARG A 99 6.09 -3.46 -16.52
C ARG A 99 6.52 -2.62 -15.30
N GLU A 100 7.04 -1.42 -15.56
CA GLU A 100 7.47 -0.48 -14.52
C GLU A 100 6.28 -0.03 -13.66
N LEU A 101 5.16 0.37 -14.28
CA LEU A 101 3.94 0.73 -13.55
C LEU A 101 3.43 -0.46 -12.73
N THR A 102 3.33 -1.65 -13.34
CA THR A 102 2.87 -2.86 -12.64
C THR A 102 3.77 -3.19 -11.45
N ARG A 103 5.10 -3.05 -11.60
CA ARG A 103 6.04 -3.25 -10.49
C ARG A 103 5.83 -2.23 -9.37
N GLY A 104 5.63 -0.97 -9.72
CA GLY A 104 5.36 0.10 -8.75
C GLY A 104 4.10 -0.15 -7.94
N GLU A 105 3.01 -0.61 -8.60
CA GLU A 105 1.75 -0.93 -7.93
C GLU A 105 1.84 -2.24 -7.12
N LEU A 106 2.62 -3.21 -7.57
CA LEU A 106 2.90 -4.41 -6.77
C LEU A 106 3.68 -4.06 -5.49
N MET A 107 4.70 -3.17 -5.58
CA MET A 107 5.38 -2.64 -4.39
C MET A 107 4.41 -1.94 -3.43
N ARG A 108 3.47 -1.17 -3.98
CA ARG A 108 2.45 -0.48 -3.18
C ARG A 108 1.55 -1.48 -2.44
N TYR A 109 1.05 -2.52 -3.12
CA TYR A 109 0.26 -3.57 -2.47
C TYR A 109 1.01 -4.22 -1.31
N LEU A 110 2.29 -4.56 -1.52
CA LEU A 110 3.14 -5.18 -0.49
C LEU A 110 3.40 -4.23 0.70
N ALA A 111 3.57 -2.94 0.43
CA ALA A 111 3.76 -1.92 1.45
C ALA A 111 2.49 -1.68 2.28
N GLU A 112 1.31 -1.82 1.69
CA GLU A 112 0.01 -1.56 2.30
C GLU A 112 -0.61 -2.78 3.02
N LEU A 113 0.13 -3.88 3.18
CA LEU A 113 -0.29 -5.07 3.93
C LEU A 113 -0.85 -4.78 5.34
N PRO A 114 -0.39 -3.76 6.10
CA PRO A 114 -0.99 -3.43 7.38
C PRO A 114 -2.47 -3.03 7.32
N TRP A 115 -2.96 -2.56 6.18
CA TRP A 115 -4.39 -2.26 5.96
C TRP A 115 -5.21 -3.45 5.46
N VAL A 116 -4.53 -4.50 5.02
CA VAL A 116 -5.14 -5.76 4.56
C VAL A 116 -4.42 -6.96 5.21
N PRO A 117 -4.32 -6.99 6.56
CA PRO A 117 -3.45 -7.96 7.25
C PRO A 117 -3.84 -9.41 7.01
N GLN A 118 -5.09 -9.70 6.59
CA GLN A 118 -5.52 -11.04 6.19
C GLN A 118 -4.64 -11.62 5.08
N ALA A 119 -4.12 -10.77 4.18
CA ALA A 119 -3.25 -11.22 3.11
C ALA A 119 -1.95 -11.87 3.61
N ILE A 120 -1.49 -11.54 4.82
CA ILE A 120 -0.27 -12.12 5.42
C ILE A 120 -0.38 -13.64 5.50
N LEU A 121 -1.54 -14.19 5.90
CA LEU A 121 -1.79 -15.62 5.98
C LEU A 121 -2.42 -16.21 4.70
N HIS A 122 -3.29 -15.45 4.04
CA HIS A 122 -4.21 -16.01 3.05
C HIS A 122 -3.85 -15.71 1.60
N ASN A 123 -2.86 -14.84 1.34
CA ASN A 123 -2.40 -14.59 -0.03
C ASN A 123 -1.29 -15.57 -0.42
N PRO A 124 -1.57 -16.58 -1.28
CA PRO A 124 -0.59 -17.61 -1.65
C PRO A 124 0.54 -17.08 -2.55
N HIS A 125 0.43 -15.85 -3.06
CA HIS A 125 1.43 -15.23 -3.93
C HIS A 125 2.55 -14.55 -3.14
N LEU A 126 2.35 -14.29 -1.83
CA LEU A 126 3.38 -13.67 -0.99
C LEU A 126 4.51 -14.66 -0.68
N ARG A 127 5.73 -14.18 -0.74
CA ARG A 127 6.94 -14.87 -0.33
C ARG A 127 7.62 -14.06 0.75
N TRP A 128 7.99 -14.72 1.82
CA TRP A 128 8.53 -14.09 3.01
C TRP A 128 9.99 -14.52 3.24
N ARG A 129 10.82 -13.57 3.60
CA ARG A 129 12.20 -13.79 4.04
C ARG A 129 12.41 -13.03 5.34
N VAL A 130 12.80 -13.76 6.38
CA VAL A 130 13.15 -13.17 7.68
C VAL A 130 14.57 -12.58 7.56
N ILE A 131 14.70 -11.29 7.85
CA ILE A 131 16.00 -10.60 7.91
C ILE A 131 16.51 -10.66 9.35
N ASP A 132 15.67 -10.26 10.30
CA ASP A 132 15.90 -10.39 11.74
C ASP A 132 14.56 -10.47 12.50
N ALA A 133 14.60 -10.36 13.84
CA ALA A 133 13.40 -10.47 14.68
C ALA A 133 12.36 -9.34 14.47
N ALA A 134 12.78 -8.20 13.95
CA ALA A 134 11.92 -7.02 13.75
C ALA A 134 11.85 -6.58 12.27
N THR A 135 12.47 -7.35 11.35
CA THR A 135 12.58 -6.96 9.95
C THR A 135 12.28 -8.13 9.02
N LEU A 136 11.32 -7.95 8.14
CA LEU A 136 10.87 -8.95 7.18
C LEU A 136 10.92 -8.39 5.77
N ALA A 137 11.39 -9.16 4.80
CA ALA A 137 11.15 -8.87 3.40
C ALA A 137 9.94 -9.67 2.92
N VAL A 138 9.06 -8.99 2.21
CA VAL A 138 7.91 -9.59 1.52
C VAL A 138 8.02 -9.30 0.02
N SER A 139 7.84 -10.34 -0.77
CA SER A 139 7.88 -10.23 -2.24
C SER A 139 6.71 -10.96 -2.89
N ALA A 140 6.40 -10.56 -4.11
CA ALA A 140 5.44 -11.25 -4.98
C ALA A 140 5.82 -11.08 -6.44
N GLY A 141 5.22 -11.90 -7.30
CA GLY A 141 5.38 -11.83 -8.75
C GLY A 141 4.06 -11.85 -9.49
N ILE A 142 4.00 -11.11 -10.60
CA ILE A 142 2.88 -11.09 -11.55
C ILE A 142 3.47 -11.19 -12.97
N GLY A 143 3.19 -12.30 -13.67
CA GLY A 143 3.83 -12.58 -14.95
C GLY A 143 5.36 -12.60 -14.80
N ASP A 144 6.04 -11.76 -15.58
CA ASP A 144 7.49 -11.58 -15.55
C ASP A 144 7.96 -10.44 -14.63
N THR A 145 7.04 -9.82 -13.88
CA THR A 145 7.29 -8.70 -12.98
C THR A 145 7.35 -9.19 -11.54
N ALA A 146 8.40 -8.83 -10.82
CA ALA A 146 8.54 -9.10 -9.39
C ALA A 146 8.86 -7.83 -8.61
N ALA A 147 8.42 -7.80 -7.35
CA ALA A 147 8.69 -6.72 -6.41
C ALA A 147 8.98 -7.27 -5.02
N GLU A 148 9.78 -6.56 -4.25
CA GLU A 148 10.07 -6.83 -2.85
C GLU A 148 10.00 -5.52 -2.06
N VAL A 149 9.49 -5.60 -0.83
CA VAL A 149 9.44 -4.52 0.15
C VAL A 149 9.94 -5.07 1.49
N THR A 150 10.70 -4.27 2.20
CA THR A 150 11.12 -4.58 3.57
C THR A 150 10.17 -3.91 4.55
N LEU A 151 9.63 -4.70 5.48
CA LEU A 151 8.77 -4.24 6.57
C LEU A 151 9.53 -4.24 7.88
N THR A 152 9.41 -3.16 8.66
CA THR A 152 9.93 -3.07 10.03
C THR A 152 8.79 -3.14 11.03
N LEU A 153 9.00 -3.89 12.12
CA LEU A 153 7.98 -4.13 13.14
C LEU A 153 8.20 -3.24 14.36
N ASP A 154 7.12 -2.84 15.00
CA ASP A 154 7.13 -2.17 16.29
C ASP A 154 7.33 -3.18 17.45
N THR A 155 7.40 -2.68 18.68
CA THR A 155 7.53 -3.49 19.90
C THR A 155 6.33 -4.40 20.19
N HIS A 156 5.21 -4.21 19.47
CA HIS A 156 4.03 -5.08 19.53
C HIS A 156 4.00 -6.12 18.40
N GLY A 157 5.04 -6.17 17.56
CA GLY A 157 5.12 -7.05 16.40
C GLY A 157 4.26 -6.61 15.20
N ARG A 158 3.78 -5.36 15.17
CA ARG A 158 3.00 -4.78 14.07
C ARG A 158 3.88 -3.96 13.13
N VAL A 159 3.49 -3.81 11.88
CA VAL A 159 4.30 -3.05 10.91
C VAL A 159 4.35 -1.57 11.28
N ALA A 160 5.53 -1.06 11.63
CA ALA A 160 5.76 0.36 11.90
C ALA A 160 6.20 1.13 10.64
N GLY A 161 6.88 0.45 9.72
CA GLY A 161 7.40 1.09 8.53
C GLY A 161 7.67 0.11 7.41
N MET A 162 7.94 0.68 6.24
CA MET A 162 8.34 -0.07 5.06
C MET A 162 9.42 0.67 4.27
N THR A 163 10.26 -0.08 3.56
CA THR A 163 11.25 0.48 2.63
C THR A 163 11.32 -0.35 1.34
N ALA A 164 11.55 0.32 0.21
CA ALA A 164 11.92 -0.30 -1.05
C ALA A 164 13.07 0.53 -1.65
N PRO A 165 14.22 -0.09 -2.02
CA PRO A 165 15.40 0.66 -2.43
C PRO A 165 15.30 1.24 -3.84
N ASP A 166 14.42 0.72 -4.67
CA ASP A 166 14.47 0.87 -6.11
C ASP A 166 13.08 1.03 -6.77
N ARG A 167 12.12 1.67 -6.06
CA ARG A 167 10.87 2.06 -6.71
C ARG A 167 11.16 3.16 -7.72
N SER A 168 10.53 3.10 -8.90
CA SER A 168 10.78 4.09 -9.94
C SER A 168 10.17 5.46 -9.59
N LEU A 169 11.01 6.49 -9.63
CA LEU A 169 10.61 7.90 -9.64
C LEU A 169 11.11 8.52 -10.94
N ASN A 170 10.20 8.88 -11.85
CA ASN A 170 10.54 9.41 -13.19
C ASN A 170 11.52 8.53 -13.98
N GLY A 171 11.34 7.21 -13.93
CA GLY A 171 12.21 6.24 -14.62
C GLY A 171 13.54 5.96 -13.91
N GLN A 172 13.78 6.54 -12.72
CA GLN A 172 15.00 6.31 -11.95
C GLN A 172 14.71 5.49 -10.69
N PRO A 173 15.47 4.42 -10.41
CA PRO A 173 15.38 3.71 -9.14
C PRO A 173 15.66 4.66 -7.98
N THR A 174 14.68 4.82 -7.09
CA THR A 174 14.78 5.77 -5.98
C THR A 174 14.28 5.09 -4.70
N PRO A 175 15.00 5.20 -3.57
CA PRO A 175 14.52 4.65 -2.32
C PRO A 175 13.18 5.26 -1.90
N TRP A 176 12.27 4.38 -1.50
CA TRP A 176 10.90 4.71 -1.13
C TRP A 176 10.63 4.19 0.27
N VAL A 177 10.06 5.04 1.12
CA VAL A 177 9.88 4.78 2.54
C VAL A 177 8.46 5.12 2.97
N GLY A 178 7.93 4.41 3.96
CA GLY A 178 6.64 4.70 4.55
C GLY A 178 6.60 4.36 6.03
N ARG A 179 5.66 4.96 6.73
CA ARG A 179 5.42 4.74 8.17
C ARG A 179 3.95 4.56 8.43
N PHE A 180 3.67 3.74 9.43
CA PHE A 180 2.33 3.47 9.92
C PHE A 180 2.25 3.82 11.40
N ALA A 181 1.16 4.46 11.79
CA ALA A 181 0.94 4.90 13.17
C ALA A 181 -0.55 4.87 13.54
N ASP A 182 -0.84 5.21 14.79
CA ASP A 182 -2.21 5.29 15.31
C ASP A 182 -2.96 3.96 15.13
N TYR A 183 -2.34 2.87 15.62
CA TYR A 183 -2.94 1.56 15.60
C TYR A 183 -4.18 1.49 16.49
N ARG A 184 -5.30 1.07 15.91
CA ARG A 184 -6.59 0.90 16.59
C ARG A 184 -7.17 -0.46 16.29
N GLN A 185 -7.99 -0.95 17.20
CA GLN A 185 -8.73 -2.19 16.98
C GLN A 185 -10.02 -1.91 16.20
N GLN A 186 -10.21 -2.63 15.10
CA GLN A 186 -11.40 -2.58 14.26
C GLN A 186 -11.76 -4.01 13.83
N ASP A 187 -12.97 -4.47 14.16
CA ASP A 187 -13.49 -5.80 13.82
C ASP A 187 -12.53 -6.96 14.18
N GLY A 188 -11.90 -6.85 15.37
CA GLY A 188 -10.94 -7.82 15.90
C GLY A 188 -9.51 -7.67 15.37
N LEU A 189 -9.26 -6.76 14.45
CA LEU A 189 -7.94 -6.51 13.85
C LEU A 189 -7.29 -5.23 14.39
N TRP A 190 -5.97 -5.23 14.50
CA TRP A 190 -5.18 -4.05 14.74
C TRP A 190 -4.74 -3.43 13.41
N LEU A 191 -5.23 -2.25 13.11
CA LEU A 191 -5.02 -1.53 11.87
C LEU A 191 -4.42 -0.14 12.13
N PRO A 192 -3.46 0.33 11.31
CA PRO A 192 -2.97 1.69 11.42
C PRO A 192 -3.98 2.68 10.85
N PHE A 193 -4.35 3.69 11.62
CA PHE A 193 -5.26 4.76 11.17
C PHE A 193 -4.53 5.95 10.60
N SER A 194 -3.21 5.94 10.58
CA SER A 194 -2.35 6.98 10.01
C SER A 194 -1.20 6.35 9.23
N GLY A 195 -0.87 6.94 8.09
CA GLY A 195 0.27 6.54 7.29
C GLY A 195 0.87 7.73 6.55
N GLU A 196 2.17 7.65 6.29
CA GLU A 196 2.88 8.58 5.42
C GLU A 196 3.89 7.86 4.52
N VAL A 197 4.15 8.44 3.36
CA VAL A 197 5.04 7.87 2.35
C VAL A 197 5.90 8.98 1.76
N GLY A 198 7.18 8.67 1.56
CA GLY A 198 8.18 9.59 1.03
C GLY A 198 9.18 8.91 0.09
N TRP A 199 9.88 9.73 -0.64
CA TRP A 199 11.07 9.38 -1.40
C TRP A 199 12.32 9.80 -0.64
N VAL A 200 13.41 9.06 -0.78
CA VAL A 200 14.72 9.52 -0.30
C VAL A 200 15.52 10.01 -1.52
N VAL A 201 15.67 11.32 -1.63
CA VAL A 201 16.40 11.99 -2.72
C VAL A 201 17.62 12.68 -2.11
N ASP A 202 18.80 12.39 -2.63
CA ASP A 202 20.07 12.94 -2.12
C ASP A 202 20.26 12.74 -0.59
N GLY A 203 19.80 11.58 -0.09
CA GLY A 203 19.87 11.24 1.34
C GLY A 203 18.83 11.95 2.22
N VAL A 204 17.94 12.77 1.64
CA VAL A 204 16.90 13.50 2.35
C VAL A 204 15.54 12.89 2.05
N GLU A 205 14.79 12.63 3.11
CA GLU A 205 13.41 12.13 2.95
C GLU A 205 12.45 13.26 2.57
N ALA A 206 11.76 13.08 1.47
CA ALA A 206 10.71 13.97 0.96
C ALA A 206 9.35 13.26 1.03
N VAL A 207 8.62 13.48 2.12
CA VAL A 207 7.25 12.96 2.28
C VAL A 207 6.34 13.64 1.28
N TYR A 208 5.61 12.85 0.48
CA TYR A 208 4.70 13.36 -0.54
C TYR A 208 3.23 12.95 -0.33
N TRP A 209 2.97 11.98 0.53
CA TRP A 209 1.64 11.50 0.85
C TRP A 209 1.47 11.32 2.36
N ARG A 210 0.36 11.79 2.90
CA ARG A 210 -0.09 11.57 4.28
C ARG A 210 -1.56 11.26 4.26
N GLY A 211 -1.96 10.17 4.89
CA GLY A 211 -3.34 9.74 4.94
C GLY A 211 -3.78 9.32 6.33
N LYS A 212 -5.09 9.45 6.54
CA LYS A 212 -5.80 8.92 7.71
C LYS A 212 -6.93 8.03 7.22
N VAL A 213 -7.04 6.86 7.81
CA VAL A 213 -8.18 5.96 7.63
C VAL A 213 -9.37 6.55 8.36
N THR A 214 -10.50 6.71 7.68
CA THR A 214 -11.77 7.21 8.25
C THR A 214 -12.82 6.10 8.35
N GLY A 215 -12.62 4.99 7.67
CA GLY A 215 -13.44 3.80 7.76
C GLY A 215 -12.71 2.59 7.19
N TRP A 216 -12.99 1.42 7.72
CA TRP A 216 -12.46 0.14 7.30
C TRP A 216 -13.55 -0.93 7.46
N GLY A 217 -13.65 -1.85 6.53
CA GLY A 217 -14.63 -2.93 6.59
C GLY A 217 -14.48 -3.93 5.45
N VAL A 218 -15.34 -4.94 5.48
CA VAL A 218 -15.44 -5.95 4.43
C VAL A 218 -16.19 -5.34 3.24
N GLY A 219 -15.65 -5.55 2.05
CA GLY A 219 -16.25 -5.09 0.79
C GLY A 219 -17.24 -6.06 0.21
#